data_67653286f9212e05ed81e66f5db16298
#
_entry.id   67653286f9212e05ed81e66f5db16298
#
_cell.length_a   1.000
_cell.length_b   1.000
_cell.length_c   1.000
_cell.angle_alpha   90.00
_cell.angle_beta   90.00
_cell.angle_gamma   90.00
#
_symmetry.space_group_name_H-M   'P 1'
#
loop_
_entity.id
_entity.type
_entity.pdbx_description
1 polymer ?
#
loop_
_entity_poly.entity_id
_entity_poly.type
_entity_poly.pdbx_seq_one_letter_code
_entity_poly.pdbx_strand_id
1 'polypeptide(L)'
;ELCSVELRRRLRKELFDSLRRLDILQIFVEDSSVTEIMINGMEHIFVERDGQLQELDRGFDSMEKLQDVIQQIVAGCNRVVNEASPIVDARLSNGSRVNIVMSPIALNGPIVTIRRFPDKPITMQKLIAMETLSVETAEFLKMLVKAGYNIFVSGGTGSGKTTFLNVL
;
A
#
# COMPACT_ATOMS: atom_id res chain seq x y z
N GLU A 1 -19.20 25.08 -26.16
CA GLU A 1 -18.48 23.85 -26.57
C GLU A 1 -18.97 22.69 -25.72
N LEU A 2 -19.57 21.69 -26.38
CA LEU A 2 -20.15 20.52 -25.70
C LEU A 2 -19.01 19.62 -25.20
N CYS A 3 -18.82 19.59 -23.88
CA CYS A 3 -17.89 18.66 -23.24
C CYS A 3 -18.16 17.22 -23.72
N SER A 4 -17.15 16.52 -24.24
CA SER A 4 -17.31 15.15 -24.75
C SER A 4 -17.85 14.22 -23.65
N VAL A 5 -18.55 13.16 -24.04
CA VAL A 5 -19.11 12.18 -23.09
C VAL A 5 -18.01 11.57 -22.22
N GLU A 6 -16.83 11.33 -22.81
CA GLU A 6 -15.66 10.81 -22.09
C GLU A 6 -15.12 11.81 -21.05
N LEU A 7 -15.02 13.08 -21.41
CA LEU A 7 -14.58 14.13 -20.50
C LEU A 7 -15.56 14.31 -19.33
N ARG A 8 -16.88 14.25 -19.59
CA ARG A 8 -17.90 14.28 -18.53
C ARG A 8 -17.79 13.08 -17.59
N ARG A 9 -17.53 11.89 -18.15
CA ARG A 9 -17.37 10.66 -17.35
C ARG A 9 -16.13 10.73 -16.47
N ARG A 10 -15.02 11.24 -17.02
CA ARG A 10 -13.77 11.44 -16.30
C ARG A 10 -13.94 12.48 -15.19
N LEU A 11 -14.45 13.67 -15.48
CA LEU A 11 -14.71 14.72 -14.50
C LEU A 11 -15.66 14.24 -13.37
N ARG A 12 -16.71 13.48 -13.74
CA ARG A 12 -17.62 12.91 -12.74
C ARG A 12 -16.93 11.93 -11.81
N LYS A 13 -16.04 11.11 -12.32
CA LYS A 13 -15.24 10.18 -11.52
C LYS A 13 -14.26 10.94 -10.61
N GLU A 14 -13.53 11.90 -11.16
CA GLU A 14 -12.59 12.73 -10.39
C GLU A 14 -13.29 13.51 -9.27
N LEU A 15 -14.45 14.09 -9.54
CA LEU A 15 -15.26 14.77 -8.53
C LEU A 15 -15.77 13.80 -7.45
N PHE A 16 -16.20 12.61 -7.84
CA PHE A 16 -16.66 11.59 -6.88
C PHE A 16 -15.52 11.11 -5.99
N ASP A 17 -14.34 10.85 -6.57
CA ASP A 17 -13.16 10.39 -5.84
C ASP A 17 -12.65 11.49 -4.89
N SER A 18 -12.69 12.76 -5.32
CA SER A 18 -12.32 13.92 -4.50
C SER A 18 -13.27 14.18 -3.32
N LEU A 19 -14.56 13.86 -3.47
CA LEU A 19 -15.57 14.15 -2.44
C LEU A 19 -15.88 12.99 -1.51
N ARG A 20 -15.66 11.75 -1.97
CA ARG A 20 -16.13 10.54 -1.28
C ARG A 20 -15.09 9.45 -1.10
N ARG A 21 -13.90 9.62 -1.68
CA ARG A 21 -12.81 8.63 -1.67
C ARG A 21 -11.48 9.31 -1.33
N LEU A 22 -10.38 8.60 -1.56
CA LEU A 22 -9.04 9.04 -1.20
C LEU A 22 -8.42 10.04 -2.20
N ASP A 23 -9.25 10.82 -2.91
CA ASP A 23 -8.84 11.84 -3.88
C ASP A 23 -7.83 11.29 -4.91
N ILE A 24 -6.71 11.99 -5.10
CA ILE A 24 -5.63 11.60 -6.04
C ILE A 24 -5.03 10.22 -5.74
N LEU A 25 -5.15 9.72 -4.50
CA LEU A 25 -4.63 8.40 -4.11
C LEU A 25 -5.50 7.25 -4.58
N GLN A 26 -6.79 7.49 -4.89
CA GLN A 26 -7.73 6.43 -5.20
C GLN A 26 -7.27 5.55 -6.36
N ILE A 27 -6.73 6.17 -7.41
CA ILE A 27 -6.23 5.45 -8.58
C ILE A 27 -5.06 4.52 -8.25
N PHE A 28 -4.21 4.89 -7.30
CA PHE A 28 -3.06 4.09 -6.87
C PHE A 28 -3.46 3.00 -5.86
N VAL A 29 -4.45 3.27 -5.03
CA VAL A 29 -5.01 2.27 -4.10
C VAL A 29 -5.76 1.18 -4.86
N GLU A 30 -6.37 1.49 -6.00
CA GLU A 30 -7.06 0.52 -6.87
C GLU A 30 -6.11 -0.22 -7.84
N ASP A 31 -4.93 0.32 -8.11
CA ASP A 31 -3.95 -0.26 -9.04
C ASP A 31 -3.21 -1.43 -8.39
N SER A 32 -3.41 -2.64 -8.90
CA SER A 32 -2.79 -3.87 -8.36
C SER A 32 -1.27 -3.95 -8.57
N SER A 33 -0.70 -3.14 -9.46
CA SER A 33 0.75 -3.04 -9.67
C SER A 33 1.45 -2.20 -8.60
N VAL A 34 0.70 -1.35 -7.88
CA VAL A 34 1.22 -0.53 -6.80
C VAL A 34 1.36 -1.34 -5.53
N THR A 35 2.56 -1.37 -4.96
CA THR A 35 2.88 -2.07 -3.71
C THR A 35 2.90 -1.15 -2.50
N GLU A 36 3.37 0.08 -2.67
CA GLU A 36 3.45 1.06 -1.59
C GLU A 36 3.15 2.47 -2.10
N ILE A 37 2.49 3.29 -1.27
CA ILE A 37 2.24 4.71 -1.51
C ILE A 37 2.77 5.46 -0.30
N MET A 38 3.62 6.45 -0.51
CA MET A 38 4.20 7.28 0.54
C MET A 38 3.92 8.75 0.27
N ILE A 39 3.44 9.45 1.28
CA ILE A 39 3.11 10.86 1.25
C ILE A 39 3.95 11.57 2.30
N ASN A 40 4.74 12.54 1.89
CA ASN A 40 5.56 13.36 2.75
C ASN A 40 5.14 14.83 2.62
N GLY A 41 4.20 15.25 3.45
CA GLY A 41 3.54 16.53 3.28
C GLY A 41 2.61 16.55 2.07
N MET A 42 2.18 17.72 1.64
CA MET A 42 1.20 17.84 0.54
C MET A 42 1.83 17.73 -0.86
N GLU A 43 3.14 17.98 -0.98
CA GLU A 43 3.82 18.14 -2.28
C GLU A 43 4.45 16.83 -2.78
N HIS A 44 4.99 16.01 -1.87
CA HIS A 44 5.80 14.85 -2.21
C HIS A 44 5.02 13.55 -2.03
N ILE A 45 4.59 12.97 -3.15
CA ILE A 45 3.92 11.67 -3.18
C ILE A 45 4.76 10.70 -4.00
N PHE A 46 5.10 9.59 -3.39
CA PHE A 46 5.85 8.51 -4.02
C PHE A 46 5.00 7.26 -4.13
N VAL A 47 5.17 6.55 -5.23
CA VAL A 47 4.49 5.28 -5.50
C VAL A 47 5.52 4.24 -5.88
N GLU A 48 5.47 3.07 -5.24
CA GLU A 48 6.30 1.93 -5.61
C GLU A 48 5.51 1.01 -6.55
N ARG A 49 6.11 0.69 -7.71
CA ARG A 49 5.62 -0.29 -8.67
C ARG A 49 6.76 -1.20 -9.10
N ASP A 50 6.54 -2.50 -9.09
CA ASP A 50 7.53 -3.51 -9.50
C ASP A 50 8.92 -3.31 -8.83
N GLY A 51 8.94 -2.87 -7.57
CA GLY A 51 10.16 -2.57 -6.82
C GLY A 51 10.86 -1.26 -7.21
N GLN A 52 10.24 -0.43 -8.03
CA GLN A 52 10.74 0.89 -8.41
C GLN A 52 9.91 2.00 -7.78
N LEU A 53 10.60 2.92 -7.12
CA LEU A 53 10.00 4.09 -6.52
C LEU A 53 9.93 5.22 -7.55
N GLN A 54 8.75 5.83 -7.69
CA GLN A 54 8.48 6.95 -8.58
C GLN A 54 7.82 8.08 -7.78
N GLU A 55 8.32 9.28 -7.92
CA GLU A 55 7.66 10.47 -7.41
C GLU A 55 6.59 10.93 -8.41
N LEU A 56 5.45 11.35 -7.91
CA LEU A 56 4.37 11.87 -8.75
C LEU A 56 4.62 13.36 -9.06
N ASP A 57 4.33 13.77 -10.29
CA ASP A 57 4.45 15.17 -10.74
C ASP A 57 3.40 16.11 -10.11
N ARG A 58 2.56 15.60 -9.23
CA ARG A 58 1.51 16.38 -8.54
C ARG A 58 1.34 15.92 -7.10
N GLY A 59 1.08 16.90 -6.22
CA GLY A 59 0.70 16.70 -4.84
C GLY A 59 -0.79 16.96 -4.59
N PHE A 60 -1.14 17.19 -3.33
CA PHE A 60 -2.47 17.66 -2.94
C PHE A 60 -2.59 19.17 -3.18
N ASP A 61 -3.79 19.61 -3.54
CA ASP A 61 -4.06 21.04 -3.84
C ASP A 61 -3.96 21.93 -2.59
N SER A 62 -4.17 21.35 -1.40
CA SER A 62 -4.02 22.05 -0.13
C SER A 62 -3.77 21.09 1.04
N MET A 63 -3.28 21.65 2.17
CA MET A 63 -3.08 20.90 3.40
C MET A 63 -4.42 20.40 3.98
N GLU A 64 -5.48 21.18 3.87
CA GLU A 64 -6.83 20.81 4.30
C GLU A 64 -7.30 19.56 3.55
N LYS A 65 -7.03 19.50 2.25
CA LYS A 65 -7.40 18.36 1.42
C LYS A 65 -6.66 17.07 1.85
N LEU A 66 -5.36 17.17 2.14
CA LEU A 66 -4.59 16.07 2.67
C LEU A 66 -5.14 15.62 4.05
N GLN A 67 -5.48 16.56 4.92
CA GLN A 67 -6.06 16.26 6.23
C GLN A 67 -7.43 15.57 6.10
N ASP A 68 -8.28 16.02 5.19
CA ASP A 68 -9.57 15.36 4.90
C ASP A 68 -9.39 13.91 4.47
N VAL A 69 -8.44 13.65 3.56
CA VAL A 69 -8.11 12.29 3.13
C VAL A 69 -7.59 11.44 4.31
N ILE A 70 -6.73 11.99 5.16
CA ILE A 70 -6.25 11.33 6.36
C ILE A 70 -7.42 10.97 7.29
N GLN A 71 -8.32 11.92 7.55
CA GLN A 71 -9.50 11.67 8.40
C GLN A 71 -10.43 10.61 7.80
N GLN A 72 -10.61 10.57 6.49
CA GLN A 72 -11.38 9.51 5.83
C GLN A 72 -10.72 8.13 6.02
N ILE A 73 -9.39 8.05 5.88
CA ILE A 73 -8.64 6.81 6.09
C ILE A 73 -8.85 6.29 7.52
N VAL A 74 -8.63 7.12 8.53
CA VAL A 74 -8.71 6.70 9.94
C VAL A 74 -10.14 6.42 10.37
N ALA A 75 -11.12 7.17 9.88
CA ALA A 75 -12.54 6.91 10.13
C ALA A 75 -12.95 5.54 9.58
N GLY A 76 -12.49 5.17 8.38
CA GLY A 76 -12.71 3.85 7.79
C GLY A 76 -12.09 2.70 8.58
N CYS A 77 -11.12 2.99 9.46
CA CYS A 77 -10.44 2.01 10.31
C CYS A 77 -10.91 2.04 11.78
N ASN A 78 -11.94 2.82 12.12
CA ASN A 78 -12.37 3.09 13.51
C ASN A 78 -11.21 3.58 14.40
N ARG A 79 -10.37 4.45 13.87
CA ARG A 79 -9.23 5.07 14.54
C ARG A 79 -9.42 6.59 14.56
N VAL A 80 -8.62 7.24 15.38
CA VAL A 80 -8.56 8.71 15.48
C VAL A 80 -7.09 9.11 15.44
N VAL A 81 -6.78 10.16 14.68
CA VAL A 81 -5.48 10.80 14.66
C VAL A 81 -5.65 12.29 14.93
N ASN A 82 -4.89 12.83 15.85
CA ASN A 82 -4.87 14.25 16.22
C ASN A 82 -3.53 14.59 16.92
N GLU A 83 -3.36 15.83 17.35
CA GLU A 83 -2.13 16.28 18.02
C GLU A 83 -1.83 15.54 19.33
N ALA A 84 -2.86 15.06 20.05
CA ALA A 84 -2.68 14.29 21.29
C ALA A 84 -2.30 12.82 21.00
N SER A 85 -2.70 12.29 19.83
CA SER A 85 -2.37 10.96 19.35
C SER A 85 -1.92 11.03 17.89
N PRO A 86 -0.69 11.51 17.64
CA PRO A 86 -0.24 11.88 16.30
C PRO A 86 0.23 10.69 15.45
N ILE A 87 0.31 9.49 15.99
CA ILE A 87 0.72 8.28 15.27
C ILE A 87 -0.42 7.27 15.25
N VAL A 88 -0.74 6.78 14.07
CA VAL A 88 -1.74 5.72 13.89
C VAL A 88 -1.22 4.64 12.95
N ASP A 89 -1.32 3.40 13.42
CA ASP A 89 -1.23 2.20 12.59
C ASP A 89 -2.62 1.59 12.43
N ALA A 90 -3.03 1.38 11.19
CA ALA A 90 -4.36 0.87 10.86
C ALA A 90 -4.33 -0.10 9.68
N ARG A 91 -5.49 -0.72 9.39
CA ARG A 91 -5.71 -1.52 8.20
C ARG A 91 -6.95 -1.03 7.47
N LEU A 92 -6.82 -0.79 6.18
CA LEU A 92 -7.95 -0.49 5.30
C LEU A 92 -8.83 -1.74 5.10
N SER A 93 -10.04 -1.53 4.62
CA SER A 93 -11.00 -2.62 4.32
C SER A 93 -10.48 -3.64 3.31
N ASN A 94 -9.58 -3.23 2.40
CA ASN A 94 -8.91 -4.11 1.45
C ASN A 94 -7.69 -4.85 2.05
N GLY A 95 -7.45 -4.73 3.37
CA GLY A 95 -6.35 -5.38 4.07
C GLY A 95 -5.01 -4.61 4.05
N SER A 96 -4.89 -3.54 3.28
CA SER A 96 -3.68 -2.71 3.22
C SER A 96 -3.36 -2.11 4.59
N ARG A 97 -2.09 -2.08 4.95
CA ARG A 97 -1.63 -1.40 6.17
C ARG A 97 -1.40 0.06 5.90
N VAL A 98 -1.83 0.90 6.82
CA VAL A 98 -1.61 2.34 6.79
C VAL A 98 -0.91 2.77 8.05
N ASN A 99 0.19 3.50 7.92
CA ASN A 99 0.84 4.23 8.98
C ASN A 99 0.69 5.73 8.71
N ILE A 100 0.28 6.49 9.72
CA ILE A 100 0.09 7.93 9.66
C ILE A 100 0.84 8.57 10.81
N VAL A 101 1.61 9.60 10.49
CA VAL A 101 2.31 10.42 11.49
C VAL A 101 1.95 11.88 11.21
N MET A 102 1.44 12.56 12.23
CA MET A 102 1.03 13.98 12.15
C MET A 102 1.89 14.88 13.04
N SER A 103 1.64 16.18 12.96
CA SER A 103 2.16 17.16 13.94
C SER A 103 1.74 16.74 15.37
N PRO A 104 2.62 16.94 16.39
CA PRO A 104 3.92 17.64 16.35
C PRO A 104 5.12 16.78 15.94
N ILE A 105 4.94 15.49 15.64
CA ILE A 105 6.06 14.58 15.31
C ILE A 105 6.53 14.81 13.88
N ALA A 106 5.59 14.89 12.93
CA ALA A 106 5.89 15.20 11.53
C ALA A 106 5.98 16.72 11.34
N LEU A 107 7.20 17.25 11.30
CA LEU A 107 7.46 18.70 11.28
C LEU A 107 7.15 19.36 9.92
N ASN A 108 7.31 18.63 8.82
CA ASN A 108 7.15 19.13 7.45
C ASN A 108 5.77 18.78 6.84
N GLY A 109 4.78 18.53 7.69
CA GLY A 109 3.46 18.08 7.29
C GLY A 109 3.23 16.59 7.54
N PRO A 110 1.99 16.11 7.38
CA PRO A 110 1.65 14.72 7.62
C PRO A 110 2.47 13.74 6.77
N ILE A 111 2.86 12.63 7.37
CA ILE A 111 3.49 11.51 6.68
C ILE A 111 2.48 10.36 6.66
N VAL A 112 2.19 9.83 5.48
CA VAL A 112 1.28 8.69 5.33
C VAL A 112 1.97 7.62 4.48
N THR A 113 1.99 6.40 4.98
CA THR A 113 2.48 5.24 4.23
C THR A 113 1.36 4.22 4.11
N ILE A 114 1.00 3.86 2.89
CA ILE A 114 0.00 2.81 2.60
C ILE A 114 0.74 1.66 1.93
N ARG A 115 0.82 0.51 2.63
CA ARG A 115 1.44 -0.70 2.10
C ARG A 115 0.36 -1.70 1.74
N ARG A 116 0.27 -2.02 0.47
CA ARG A 116 -0.73 -2.97 -0.03
C ARG A 116 -0.34 -4.40 0.28
N PHE A 117 -1.37 -5.22 0.55
CA PHE A 117 -1.22 -6.66 0.47
C PHE A 117 -1.43 -7.10 -0.98
N PRO A 118 -0.62 -8.03 -1.52
CA PRO A 118 -0.88 -8.60 -2.83
C PRO A 118 -2.26 -9.27 -2.84
N ASP A 119 -3.07 -8.97 -3.86
CA ASP A 119 -4.43 -9.52 -4.03
C ASP A 119 -4.42 -11.06 -4.13
N LYS A 120 -3.31 -11.61 -4.61
CA LYS A 120 -3.09 -13.05 -4.69
C LYS A 120 -1.77 -13.41 -4.00
N PRO A 121 -1.81 -14.18 -2.91
CA PRO A 121 -0.59 -14.66 -2.28
C PRO A 121 0.21 -15.52 -3.29
N ILE A 122 1.52 -15.39 -3.24
CA ILE A 122 2.41 -16.26 -4.01
C ILE A 122 2.24 -17.68 -3.49
N THR A 123 2.12 -18.65 -4.41
CA THR A 123 2.02 -20.07 -4.08
C THR A 123 3.33 -20.78 -4.36
N MET A 124 3.51 -21.99 -3.80
CA MET A 124 4.68 -22.83 -4.07
C MET A 124 4.84 -23.09 -5.58
N GLN A 125 3.73 -23.37 -6.29
CA GLN A 125 3.75 -23.56 -7.74
C GLN A 125 4.25 -22.33 -8.48
N LYS A 126 3.90 -21.13 -8.00
CA LYS A 126 4.38 -19.88 -8.59
C LYS A 126 5.88 -19.71 -8.38
N LEU A 127 6.41 -20.04 -7.19
CA LEU A 127 7.84 -19.98 -6.92
C LEU A 127 8.64 -20.98 -7.80
N ILE A 128 8.09 -22.18 -8.03
CA ILE A 128 8.69 -23.16 -8.96
C ILE A 128 8.66 -22.62 -10.39
N ALA A 129 7.53 -22.07 -10.84
CA ALA A 129 7.40 -21.50 -12.19
C ALA A 129 8.31 -20.29 -12.43
N MET A 130 8.69 -19.55 -11.36
CA MET A 130 9.66 -18.46 -11.39
C MET A 130 11.11 -18.94 -11.22
N GLU A 131 11.34 -20.26 -11.19
CA GLU A 131 12.66 -20.87 -10.98
C GLU A 131 13.35 -20.43 -9.68
N THR A 132 12.58 -19.94 -8.70
CA THR A 132 13.11 -19.54 -7.39
C THR A 132 13.58 -20.76 -6.59
N LEU A 133 12.91 -21.90 -6.78
CA LEU A 133 13.32 -23.20 -6.22
C LEU A 133 12.88 -24.36 -7.13
N SER A 134 13.60 -25.48 -7.01
CA SER A 134 13.27 -26.69 -7.75
C SER A 134 12.06 -27.43 -7.14
N VAL A 135 11.42 -28.27 -7.93
CA VAL A 135 10.32 -29.14 -7.44
C VAL A 135 10.77 -30.01 -6.29
N GLU A 136 11.99 -30.59 -6.38
CA GLU A 136 12.59 -31.43 -5.33
C GLU A 136 12.77 -30.67 -4.02
N THR A 137 13.28 -29.44 -4.10
CA THR A 137 13.43 -28.56 -2.92
C THR A 137 12.08 -28.23 -2.30
N ALA A 138 11.06 -27.95 -3.12
CA ALA A 138 9.72 -27.66 -2.64
C ALA A 138 9.11 -28.85 -1.87
N GLU A 139 9.23 -30.07 -2.40
CA GLU A 139 8.75 -31.28 -1.71
C GLU A 139 9.55 -31.59 -0.44
N PHE A 140 10.86 -31.39 -0.45
CA PHE A 140 11.69 -31.52 0.74
C PHE A 140 11.26 -30.54 1.87
N LEU A 141 11.09 -29.25 1.54
CA LEU A 141 10.62 -28.25 2.50
C LEU A 141 9.25 -28.60 3.07
N LYS A 142 8.34 -29.06 2.24
CA LYS A 142 7.01 -29.52 2.66
C LYS A 142 7.08 -30.68 3.66
N MET A 143 8.02 -31.62 3.46
CA MET A 143 8.26 -32.72 4.42
C MET A 143 8.79 -32.16 5.75
N LEU A 144 9.74 -31.22 5.73
CA LEU A 144 10.29 -30.59 6.94
C LEU A 144 9.21 -29.86 7.75
N VAL A 145 8.37 -29.09 7.08
CA VAL A 145 7.24 -28.36 7.72
C VAL A 145 6.28 -29.36 8.37
N LYS A 146 5.90 -30.45 7.65
CA LYS A 146 5.02 -31.50 8.20
C LYS A 146 5.63 -32.25 9.39
N ALA A 147 6.94 -32.40 9.38
CA ALA A 147 7.67 -33.06 10.46
C ALA A 147 7.93 -32.14 11.67
N GLY A 148 7.53 -30.83 11.59
CA GLY A 148 7.68 -29.87 12.68
C GLY A 148 9.11 -29.36 12.90
N TYR A 149 9.97 -29.42 11.88
CA TYR A 149 11.32 -28.85 11.97
C TYR A 149 11.31 -27.34 12.07
N ASN A 150 12.28 -26.79 12.82
CA ASN A 150 12.53 -25.38 12.86
C ASN A 150 13.26 -24.94 11.58
N ILE A 151 12.65 -23.99 10.83
CA ILE A 151 13.19 -23.51 9.57
C ILE A 151 13.53 -22.03 9.73
N PHE A 152 14.77 -21.67 9.40
CA PHE A 152 15.24 -20.28 9.37
C PHE A 152 15.35 -19.79 7.93
N VAL A 153 14.67 -18.66 7.61
CA VAL A 153 14.78 -17.97 6.33
C VAL A 153 15.50 -16.66 6.54
N SER A 154 16.68 -16.51 5.95
CA SER A 154 17.50 -15.31 6.06
C SER A 154 17.73 -14.67 4.69
N GLY A 155 18.08 -13.38 4.69
CA GLY A 155 18.33 -12.60 3.48
C GLY A 155 18.21 -11.09 3.74
N GLY A 156 18.62 -10.28 2.79
CA GLY A 156 18.56 -8.81 2.84
C GLY A 156 17.11 -8.26 2.87
N THR A 157 16.97 -6.96 3.06
CA THR A 157 15.69 -6.27 2.93
C THR A 157 15.17 -6.43 1.48
N GLY A 158 13.87 -6.66 1.30
CA GLY A 158 13.26 -6.84 -0.03
C GLY A 158 13.52 -8.18 -0.71
N SER A 159 14.30 -9.11 -0.11
CA SER A 159 14.66 -10.39 -0.73
C SER A 159 13.53 -11.44 -0.74
N GLY A 160 12.32 -11.09 -0.31
CA GLY A 160 11.17 -12.00 -0.33
C GLY A 160 11.07 -12.99 0.84
N LYS A 161 11.82 -12.81 1.96
CA LYS A 161 11.77 -13.68 3.14
C LYS A 161 10.35 -13.98 3.63
N THR A 162 9.58 -12.94 3.88
CA THR A 162 8.21 -13.05 4.39
C THR A 162 7.29 -13.69 3.36
N THR A 163 7.48 -13.39 2.09
CA THR A 163 6.76 -14.03 0.98
C THR A 163 7.02 -15.52 0.95
N PHE A 164 8.28 -15.92 1.09
CA PHE A 164 8.68 -17.31 1.12
C PHE A 164 8.12 -18.05 2.34
N LEU A 165 8.20 -17.45 3.54
CA LEU A 165 7.61 -18.01 4.77
C LEU A 165 6.09 -18.22 4.67
N ASN A 166 5.39 -17.33 3.98
CA ASN A 166 3.94 -17.46 3.80
C ASN A 166 3.55 -18.56 2.81
N VAL A 167 4.50 -19.08 2.04
CA VAL A 167 4.30 -20.17 1.08
C VAL A 167 4.54 -21.55 1.71
N LEU A 168 5.36 -21.62 2.77
CA LEU A 168 5.66 -22.83 3.53
C LEU A 168 4.52 -23.24 4.46
#